data_56a582c504e700f54068075d33b5853d
#
_entry.id   56a582c504e700f54068075d33b5853d
#
_cell.length_a   1.000
_cell.length_b   1.000
_cell.length_c   1.000
_cell.angle_alpha   90.00
_cell.angle_beta   90.00
_cell.angle_gamma   90.00
#
_symmetry.space_group_name_H-M   'P 1'
#
loop_
_entity.id
_entity.type
_entity.pdbx_description
1 polymer ?
#
loop_
_entity_poly.entity_id
_entity_poly.type
_entity_poly.pdbx_seq_one_letter_code
_entity_poly.pdbx_strand_id
1 'polypeptide(L)'
;DLEDQVSIGRAQLDLARRVLENTRIAAPFDGTVLKVDIQPGQKATMATRAFTVVEKAPWELGLYVDQREMPFLHEGLASLVTMDAYPGDRIRGEVSYVCSEIDKEKNTCELRIRLVEPPAFIKPGMAGRAEILAARFEKALALPARFAKKNAGGGAVWRWDGRRAELAPATLKPVGERWVLVEGLEAGTVVLDADAAASARRLKPGRRVAGPAATGER
;
A
#
# COMPACT_ATOMS: atom_id res chain seq x y z
N ASP A 1 27.48 -47.31 -39.11
CA ASP A 1 26.34 -48.21 -39.17
C ASP A 1 25.10 -47.46 -39.70
N LEU A 2 24.19 -48.16 -40.38
CA LEU A 2 23.01 -47.48 -40.99
C LEU A 2 22.14 -46.80 -39.93
N GLU A 3 22.03 -47.40 -38.75
CA GLU A 3 21.28 -46.81 -37.62
C GLU A 3 21.91 -45.47 -37.12
N ASP A 4 23.24 -45.39 -37.09
CA ASP A 4 23.94 -44.17 -36.71
C ASP A 4 23.73 -43.07 -37.76
N GLN A 5 23.75 -43.41 -39.05
CA GLN A 5 23.48 -42.46 -40.13
C GLN A 5 22.05 -41.94 -40.10
N VAL A 6 21.06 -42.76 -39.78
CA VAL A 6 19.67 -42.38 -39.61
C VAL A 6 19.52 -41.45 -38.37
N SER A 7 20.20 -41.78 -37.27
CA SER A 7 20.22 -40.96 -36.06
C SER A 7 20.81 -39.55 -36.32
N ILE A 8 21.95 -39.49 -37.01
CA ILE A 8 22.58 -38.23 -37.40
C ILE A 8 21.66 -37.42 -38.34
N GLY A 9 21.05 -38.07 -39.31
CA GLY A 9 20.12 -37.41 -40.25
C GLY A 9 18.89 -36.81 -39.55
N ARG A 10 18.35 -37.55 -38.54
CA ARG A 10 17.24 -37.02 -37.71
C ARG A 10 17.66 -35.81 -36.87
N ALA A 11 18.83 -35.88 -36.23
CA ALA A 11 19.36 -34.75 -35.46
C ALA A 11 19.59 -33.49 -36.32
N GLN A 12 20.09 -33.67 -37.54
CA GLN A 12 20.25 -32.56 -38.50
C GLN A 12 18.90 -31.97 -38.92
N LEU A 13 17.90 -32.80 -39.19
CA LEU A 13 16.55 -32.37 -39.54
C LEU A 13 15.92 -31.56 -38.40
N ASP A 14 16.06 -32.05 -37.17
CA ASP A 14 15.50 -31.37 -35.99
C ASP A 14 16.21 -30.04 -35.73
N LEU A 15 17.50 -29.95 -35.94
CA LEU A 15 18.24 -28.69 -35.90
C LEU A 15 17.73 -27.73 -36.99
N ALA A 16 17.57 -28.16 -38.21
CA ALA A 16 17.07 -27.32 -39.30
C ALA A 16 15.63 -26.83 -39.03
N ARG A 17 14.77 -27.68 -38.44
CA ARG A 17 13.42 -27.28 -38.01
C ARG A 17 13.45 -26.21 -36.97
N ARG A 18 14.25 -26.36 -35.91
CA ARG A 18 14.40 -25.33 -34.84
C ARG A 18 14.91 -24.01 -35.41
N VAL A 19 15.86 -24.04 -36.35
CA VAL A 19 16.35 -22.83 -37.01
C VAL A 19 15.20 -22.15 -37.78
N LEU A 20 14.38 -22.91 -38.47
CA LEU A 20 13.21 -22.38 -39.19
C LEU A 20 12.15 -21.83 -38.21
N GLU A 21 11.85 -22.55 -37.13
CA GLU A 21 10.92 -22.08 -36.12
C GLU A 21 11.38 -20.75 -35.50
N ASN A 22 12.67 -20.60 -35.20
CA ASN A 22 13.24 -19.37 -34.67
C ASN A 22 13.18 -18.17 -35.63
N THR A 23 12.87 -18.39 -36.93
CA THR A 23 12.61 -17.29 -37.87
C THR A 23 11.22 -16.67 -37.69
N ARG A 24 10.34 -17.31 -36.94
CA ARG A 24 9.00 -16.81 -36.66
C ARG A 24 8.91 -16.41 -35.19
N ILE A 25 8.64 -15.15 -34.95
CA ILE A 25 8.41 -14.63 -33.61
C ILE A 25 6.91 -14.56 -33.40
N ALA A 26 6.38 -15.37 -32.47
CA ALA A 26 4.98 -15.35 -32.08
C ALA A 26 4.84 -14.86 -30.63
N ALA A 27 3.73 -14.19 -30.32
CA ALA A 27 3.42 -13.83 -28.96
C ALA A 27 3.12 -15.12 -28.16
N PRO A 28 3.73 -15.31 -26.97
CA PRO A 28 3.51 -16.49 -26.15
C PRO A 28 2.16 -16.49 -25.41
N PHE A 29 1.46 -15.34 -25.39
CA PHE A 29 0.19 -15.12 -24.72
C PHE A 29 -0.66 -14.08 -25.44
N ASP A 30 -1.94 -14.02 -25.14
CA ASP A 30 -2.86 -12.99 -25.61
C ASP A 30 -2.59 -11.65 -24.93
N GLY A 31 -2.37 -10.59 -25.72
CA GLY A 31 -1.97 -9.30 -25.18
C GLY A 31 -2.12 -8.15 -26.16
N THR A 32 -1.62 -7.01 -25.73
CA THR A 32 -1.56 -5.79 -26.54
C THR A 32 -0.10 -5.44 -26.83
N VAL A 33 0.22 -5.21 -28.10
CA VAL A 33 1.55 -4.73 -28.51
C VAL A 33 1.69 -3.26 -28.07
N LEU A 34 2.59 -3.00 -27.15
CA LEU A 34 2.90 -1.64 -26.68
C LEU A 34 3.90 -0.93 -27.58
N LYS A 35 4.90 -1.67 -28.06
CA LYS A 35 6.00 -1.12 -28.81
C LYS A 35 6.51 -2.11 -29.85
N VAL A 36 6.86 -1.58 -31.00
CA VAL A 36 7.54 -2.29 -32.09
C VAL A 36 8.91 -1.64 -32.24
N ASP A 37 9.98 -2.37 -31.90
CA ASP A 37 11.36 -1.87 -31.91
C ASP A 37 12.14 -2.28 -33.16
N ILE A 38 11.52 -3.04 -34.07
CA ILE A 38 12.14 -3.52 -35.29
C ILE A 38 11.40 -2.98 -36.54
N GLN A 39 12.15 -2.69 -37.60
CA GLN A 39 11.60 -2.23 -38.85
C GLN A 39 11.79 -3.28 -39.97
N PRO A 40 10.92 -3.32 -40.98
CA PRO A 40 11.13 -4.16 -42.17
C PRO A 40 12.49 -3.88 -42.81
N GLY A 41 13.22 -4.95 -43.13
CA GLY A 41 14.59 -4.86 -43.68
C GLY A 41 15.71 -4.77 -42.68
N GLN A 42 15.39 -4.61 -41.41
CA GLN A 42 16.39 -4.59 -40.32
C GLN A 42 16.83 -6.03 -40.01
N LYS A 43 18.15 -6.22 -39.79
CA LYS A 43 18.71 -7.49 -39.36
C LYS A 43 18.32 -7.76 -37.89
N ALA A 44 17.61 -8.84 -37.66
CA ALA A 44 17.32 -9.35 -36.34
C ALA A 44 18.35 -10.38 -35.89
N THR A 45 18.76 -10.32 -34.65
CA THR A 45 19.60 -11.30 -33.95
C THR A 45 18.89 -11.77 -32.68
N MET A 46 19.40 -12.79 -31.99
CA MET A 46 18.85 -13.26 -30.74
C MET A 46 18.81 -12.17 -29.63
N ALA A 47 19.66 -11.16 -29.72
CA ALA A 47 19.70 -10.02 -28.78
C ALA A 47 18.77 -8.87 -29.21
N THR A 48 18.11 -8.94 -30.36
CA THR A 48 17.26 -7.87 -30.88
C THR A 48 15.90 -7.94 -30.20
N ARG A 49 15.54 -6.89 -29.44
CA ARG A 49 14.18 -6.72 -28.93
C ARG A 49 13.28 -6.30 -30.10
N ALA A 50 12.37 -7.17 -30.51
CA ALA A 50 11.50 -6.90 -31.64
C ALA A 50 10.19 -6.21 -31.25
N PHE A 51 9.56 -6.70 -30.17
CA PHE A 51 8.26 -6.24 -29.71
C PHE A 51 8.21 -6.20 -28.19
N THR A 52 7.41 -5.30 -27.65
CA THR A 52 6.98 -5.31 -26.25
C THR A 52 5.49 -5.57 -26.22
N VAL A 53 5.10 -6.71 -25.64
CA VAL A 53 3.70 -7.13 -25.50
C VAL A 53 3.33 -7.15 -24.04
N VAL A 54 2.17 -6.61 -23.70
CA VAL A 54 1.58 -6.69 -22.35
C VAL A 54 0.44 -7.69 -22.39
N GLU A 55 0.50 -8.62 -21.47
CA GLU A 55 -0.54 -9.62 -21.25
C GLU A 55 -1.87 -8.96 -20.85
N LYS A 56 -2.98 -9.56 -21.27
CA LYS A 56 -4.33 -9.22 -20.83
C LYS A 56 -4.62 -9.79 -19.44
N ALA A 57 -3.70 -9.55 -18.50
CA ALA A 57 -3.78 -10.00 -17.12
C ALA A 57 -4.49 -8.96 -16.23
N PRO A 58 -4.86 -9.31 -15.01
CA PRO A 58 -5.35 -8.34 -14.03
C PRO A 58 -4.35 -7.19 -13.86
N TRP A 59 -4.85 -5.98 -13.83
CA TRP A 59 -4.03 -4.80 -13.58
C TRP A 59 -3.57 -4.78 -12.14
N GLU A 60 -2.30 -4.52 -11.92
CA GLU A 60 -1.71 -4.35 -10.60
C GLU A 60 -1.00 -3.00 -10.50
N LEU A 61 -1.19 -2.34 -9.36
CA LEU A 61 -0.44 -1.17 -8.97
C LEU A 61 0.67 -1.60 -8.00
N GLY A 62 1.93 -1.43 -8.40
CA GLY A 62 3.08 -1.64 -7.54
C GLY A 62 3.35 -0.41 -6.68
N LEU A 63 3.52 -0.61 -5.38
CA LEU A 63 3.79 0.43 -4.39
C LEU A 63 4.99 0.03 -3.54
N TYR A 64 5.64 1.03 -2.95
CA TYR A 64 6.66 0.82 -1.95
C TYR A 64 6.20 1.46 -0.64
N VAL A 65 6.16 0.67 0.42
CA VAL A 65 5.70 1.09 1.75
C VAL A 65 6.84 1.00 2.76
N ASP A 66 6.84 1.89 3.75
CA ASP A 66 7.83 1.87 4.83
C ASP A 66 7.67 0.60 5.69
N GLN A 67 8.78 0.02 6.14
CA GLN A 67 8.76 -1.18 6.99
C GLN A 67 7.92 -1.02 8.27
N ARG A 68 7.73 0.19 8.76
CA ARG A 68 6.92 0.48 9.97
C ARG A 68 5.43 0.19 9.77
N GLU A 69 4.96 0.21 8.53
CA GLU A 69 3.56 -0.09 8.18
C GLU A 69 3.31 -1.60 8.02
N MET A 70 4.36 -2.41 7.89
CA MET A 70 4.28 -3.86 7.66
C MET A 70 3.39 -4.61 8.66
N PRO A 71 3.39 -4.31 9.97
CA PRO A 71 2.53 -5.02 10.94
C PRO A 71 1.04 -4.90 10.64
N PHE A 72 0.63 -3.94 9.82
CA PHE A 72 -0.76 -3.68 9.48
C PHE A 72 -1.13 -4.16 8.07
N LEU A 73 -0.15 -4.65 7.30
CA LEU A 73 -0.33 -5.02 5.90
C LEU A 73 -0.34 -6.53 5.73
N HIS A 74 -1.36 -7.04 5.06
CA HIS A 74 -1.48 -8.44 4.66
C HIS A 74 -2.26 -8.53 3.34
N GLU A 75 -2.12 -9.64 2.66
CA GLU A 75 -2.89 -9.95 1.46
C GLU A 75 -4.40 -9.98 1.77
N GLY A 76 -5.22 -9.59 0.81
CA GLY A 76 -6.67 -9.52 0.94
C GLY A 76 -7.21 -8.21 1.52
N LEU A 77 -6.36 -7.25 1.92
CA LEU A 77 -6.83 -5.95 2.37
C LEU A 77 -7.48 -5.16 1.25
N ALA A 78 -8.65 -4.59 1.55
CA ALA A 78 -9.34 -3.70 0.63
C ALA A 78 -8.58 -2.37 0.49
N SER A 79 -8.54 -1.84 -0.72
CA SER A 79 -7.90 -0.58 -1.03
C SER A 79 -8.71 0.27 -2.00
N LEU A 80 -8.46 1.58 -1.97
CA LEU A 80 -8.95 2.54 -2.96
C LEU A 80 -7.74 3.14 -3.68
N VAL A 81 -7.70 2.93 -4.98
CA VAL A 81 -6.62 3.41 -5.85
C VAL A 81 -7.10 4.63 -6.62
N THR A 82 -6.27 5.65 -6.67
CA THR A 82 -6.48 6.86 -7.47
C THR A 82 -5.29 7.08 -8.37
N MET A 83 -5.53 7.15 -9.69
CA MET A 83 -4.48 7.45 -10.65
C MET A 83 -4.19 8.96 -10.68
N ASP A 84 -2.92 9.35 -10.77
CA ASP A 84 -2.54 10.77 -10.75
C ASP A 84 -3.11 11.54 -11.96
N ALA A 85 -3.26 10.85 -13.11
CA ALA A 85 -3.89 11.42 -14.30
C ALA A 85 -5.43 11.59 -14.17
N TYR A 86 -6.08 10.88 -13.24
CA TYR A 86 -7.53 10.86 -13.05
C TYR A 86 -7.87 10.95 -11.55
N PRO A 87 -7.65 12.12 -10.92
CA PRO A 87 -7.78 12.27 -9.47
C PRO A 87 -9.22 12.18 -8.95
N GLY A 88 -10.20 12.27 -9.85
CA GLY A 88 -11.63 12.11 -9.50
C GLY A 88 -12.12 10.67 -9.44
N ASP A 89 -11.37 9.74 -10.03
CA ASP A 89 -11.80 8.34 -10.15
C ASP A 89 -11.16 7.50 -9.04
N ARG A 90 -12.01 6.91 -8.21
CA ARG A 90 -11.61 5.97 -7.15
C ARG A 90 -11.86 4.55 -7.62
N ILE A 91 -10.79 3.79 -7.79
CA ILE A 91 -10.82 2.41 -8.27
C ILE A 91 -10.65 1.49 -7.08
N ARG A 92 -11.54 0.52 -6.95
CA ARG A 92 -11.40 -0.51 -5.92
C ARG A 92 -10.23 -1.43 -6.23
N GLY A 93 -9.48 -1.78 -5.21
CA GLY A 93 -8.37 -2.71 -5.30
C GLY A 93 -8.30 -3.60 -4.07
N GLU A 94 -7.50 -4.63 -4.18
CA GLU A 94 -7.20 -5.58 -3.12
C GLU A 94 -5.71 -5.85 -3.11
N VAL A 95 -5.11 -5.89 -1.93
CA VAL A 95 -3.69 -6.24 -1.78
C VAL A 95 -3.48 -7.68 -2.23
N SER A 96 -2.76 -7.85 -3.33
CA SER A 96 -2.48 -9.16 -3.94
C SER A 96 -1.13 -9.74 -3.53
N TYR A 97 -0.22 -8.90 -3.07
CA TYR A 97 1.11 -9.31 -2.68
C TYR A 97 1.73 -8.35 -1.67
N VAL A 98 2.38 -8.90 -0.66
CA VAL A 98 3.23 -8.18 0.30
C VAL A 98 4.61 -8.81 0.28
N CYS A 99 5.66 -8.01 0.17
CA CYS A 99 7.02 -8.50 0.06
C CYS A 99 7.42 -9.44 1.20
N SER A 100 8.21 -10.45 0.88
CA SER A 100 8.82 -11.35 1.87
C SER A 100 10.19 -10.85 2.37
N GLU A 101 10.76 -9.85 1.69
CA GLU A 101 12.06 -9.27 2.02
C GLU A 101 12.01 -7.76 1.90
N ILE A 102 12.60 -7.06 2.88
CA ILE A 102 12.67 -5.60 2.92
C ILE A 102 13.93 -5.15 2.17
N ASP A 103 13.79 -4.15 1.31
CA ASP A 103 14.92 -3.44 0.72
C ASP A 103 15.65 -2.67 1.81
N LYS A 104 16.85 -3.15 2.17
CA LYS A 104 17.66 -2.61 3.27
C LYS A 104 18.21 -1.20 2.98
N GLU A 105 18.38 -0.84 1.72
CA GLU A 105 18.88 0.49 1.35
C GLU A 105 17.80 1.56 1.50
N LYS A 106 16.56 1.20 1.16
CA LYS A 106 15.42 2.12 1.18
C LYS A 106 14.51 1.94 2.40
N ASN A 107 14.67 0.87 3.17
CA ASN A 107 13.77 0.46 4.26
C ASN A 107 12.30 0.34 3.81
N THR A 108 12.10 -0.14 2.58
CA THR A 108 10.77 -0.28 1.98
C THR A 108 10.48 -1.72 1.60
N CYS A 109 9.19 -2.01 1.55
CA CYS A 109 8.62 -3.27 1.08
C CYS A 109 7.79 -3.02 -0.18
N GLU A 110 7.95 -3.90 -1.17
CA GLU A 110 7.09 -3.91 -2.34
C GLU A 110 5.72 -4.48 -1.99
N LEU A 111 4.68 -3.74 -2.32
CA LEU A 111 3.29 -4.12 -2.18
C LEU A 111 2.64 -4.07 -3.56
N ARG A 112 1.78 -5.02 -3.88
CA ARG A 112 0.99 -4.99 -5.12
C ARG A 112 -0.49 -4.99 -4.79
N ILE A 113 -1.22 -4.14 -5.50
CA ILE A 113 -2.66 -4.02 -5.39
C ILE A 113 -3.27 -4.40 -6.71
N ARG A 114 -4.06 -5.46 -6.72
CA ARG A 114 -4.87 -5.86 -7.87
C ARG A 114 -6.08 -4.96 -7.98
N LEU A 115 -6.28 -4.37 -9.16
CA LEU A 115 -7.44 -3.52 -9.42
C LEU A 115 -8.68 -4.39 -9.70
N VAL A 116 -9.79 -4.05 -9.06
CA VAL A 116 -11.08 -4.69 -9.29
C VAL A 116 -11.84 -3.87 -10.33
N GLU A 117 -12.23 -4.49 -11.43
CA GLU A 117 -12.95 -3.83 -12.54
C GLU A 117 -12.25 -2.55 -13.02
N PRO A 118 -10.99 -2.65 -13.51
CA PRO A 118 -10.23 -1.49 -13.91
C PRO A 118 -10.90 -0.76 -15.08
N PRO A 119 -11.03 0.57 -15.01
CA PRO A 119 -11.56 1.36 -16.13
C PRO A 119 -10.71 1.24 -17.39
N ALA A 120 -11.33 1.40 -18.56
CA ALA A 120 -10.67 1.23 -19.86
C ALA A 120 -9.55 2.26 -20.14
N PHE A 121 -9.51 3.37 -19.41
CA PHE A 121 -8.48 4.40 -19.56
C PHE A 121 -7.14 4.03 -18.93
N ILE A 122 -7.08 2.98 -18.11
CA ILE A 122 -5.83 2.56 -17.46
C ILE A 122 -4.85 2.04 -18.50
N LYS A 123 -3.61 2.53 -18.40
CA LYS A 123 -2.51 2.12 -19.26
C LYS A 123 -1.30 1.72 -18.43
N PRO A 124 -0.47 0.79 -18.95
CA PRO A 124 0.80 0.45 -18.30
C PRO A 124 1.68 1.69 -18.12
N GLY A 125 2.34 1.77 -16.96
CA GLY A 125 3.23 2.88 -16.64
C GLY A 125 2.54 4.12 -16.06
N MET A 126 1.21 4.09 -15.85
CA MET A 126 0.53 5.14 -15.09
C MET A 126 0.95 5.09 -13.61
N ALA A 127 1.19 6.27 -13.05
CA ALA A 127 1.41 6.45 -11.62
C ALA A 127 0.08 6.67 -10.89
N GLY A 128 0.06 6.29 -9.61
CA GLY A 128 -1.12 6.44 -8.76
C GLY A 128 -0.77 6.27 -7.30
N ARG A 129 -1.75 6.49 -6.45
CA ARG A 129 -1.68 6.32 -5.01
C ARG A 129 -2.78 5.38 -4.53
N ALA A 130 -2.57 4.73 -3.41
CA ALA A 130 -3.57 3.86 -2.81
C ALA A 130 -3.80 4.19 -1.33
N GLU A 131 -5.06 4.16 -0.95
CA GLU A 131 -5.50 4.17 0.44
C GLU A 131 -5.86 2.73 0.82
N ILE A 132 -5.12 2.13 1.75
CA ILE A 132 -5.31 0.74 2.18
C ILE A 132 -6.07 0.74 3.50
N LEU A 133 -7.16 -0.01 3.58
CA LEU A 133 -7.92 -0.19 4.81
C LEU A 133 -7.23 -1.26 5.67
N ALA A 134 -6.19 -0.86 6.39
CA ALA A 134 -5.35 -1.75 7.19
C ALA A 134 -6.07 -2.30 8.44
N ALA A 135 -7.00 -1.53 9.02
CA ALA A 135 -7.79 -1.99 10.16
C ALA A 135 -9.13 -1.25 10.24
N ARG A 136 -10.15 -1.96 10.69
CA ARG A 136 -11.46 -1.39 11.01
C ARG A 136 -11.78 -1.68 12.47
N PHE A 137 -12.02 -0.64 13.22
CA PHE A 137 -12.38 -0.74 14.64
C PHE A 137 -13.86 -0.35 14.81
N GLU A 138 -14.67 -1.28 15.27
CA GLU A 138 -16.06 -0.99 15.61
C GLU A 138 -16.17 -0.48 17.05
N LYS A 139 -16.89 0.63 17.25
CA LYS A 139 -17.12 1.24 18.56
C LYS A 139 -15.85 1.61 19.34
N ALA A 140 -14.77 1.93 18.64
CA ALA A 140 -13.53 2.37 19.29
C ALA A 140 -13.54 3.87 19.54
N LEU A 141 -13.01 4.28 20.69
CA LEU A 141 -12.73 5.68 20.96
C LEU A 141 -11.36 6.02 20.38
N ALA A 142 -11.32 7.00 19.48
CA ALA A 142 -10.09 7.48 18.89
C ALA A 142 -9.87 8.95 19.25
N LEU A 143 -8.62 9.28 19.57
CA LEU A 143 -8.20 10.65 19.83
C LEU A 143 -7.02 11.00 18.91
N PRO A 144 -6.89 12.26 18.48
CA PRO A 144 -5.66 12.73 17.87
C PRO A 144 -4.47 12.51 18.82
N ALA A 145 -3.33 12.07 18.29
CA ALA A 145 -2.15 11.69 19.08
C ALA A 145 -1.69 12.77 20.09
N ARG A 146 -1.93 14.04 19.76
CA ARG A 146 -1.62 15.18 20.65
C ARG A 146 -2.35 15.16 22.00
N PHE A 147 -3.48 14.47 22.11
CA PHE A 147 -4.21 14.34 23.37
C PHE A 147 -3.69 13.20 24.25
N ALA A 148 -2.84 12.36 23.71
CA ALA A 148 -2.29 11.20 24.40
C ALA A 148 -0.96 11.54 25.09
N LYS A 149 -0.79 11.13 26.34
CA LYS A 149 0.46 11.25 27.08
C LYS A 149 1.01 9.86 27.37
N LYS A 150 2.24 9.60 26.92
CA LYS A 150 2.93 8.36 27.31
C LYS A 150 3.50 8.54 28.73
N ASN A 151 3.19 7.60 29.61
CA ASN A 151 3.75 7.49 30.95
C ASN A 151 4.51 6.17 31.10
N ALA A 152 5.34 6.07 32.12
CA ALA A 152 6.07 4.83 32.45
C ALA A 152 5.15 3.60 32.67
N GLY A 153 3.86 3.81 32.93
CA GLY A 153 2.85 2.77 33.17
C GLY A 153 1.90 2.49 32.02
N GLY A 154 2.19 2.97 30.78
CA GLY A 154 1.39 2.65 29.59
C GLY A 154 0.88 3.89 28.85
N GLY A 155 -0.02 4.64 29.39
CA GLY A 155 -0.58 5.83 28.78
C GLY A 155 -1.56 6.56 29.68
N ALA A 156 -1.79 7.83 29.40
CA ALA A 156 -2.77 8.62 30.12
C ALA A 156 -3.31 9.73 29.24
N VAL A 157 -4.50 10.19 29.56
CA VAL A 157 -5.13 11.37 28.96
C VAL A 157 -5.58 12.34 30.02
N TRP A 158 -5.55 13.63 29.72
CA TRP A 158 -6.11 14.63 30.62
C TRP A 158 -7.62 14.68 30.42
N ARG A 159 -8.37 14.23 31.46
CA ARG A 159 -9.83 14.27 31.52
C ARG A 159 -10.31 15.52 32.27
N TRP A 160 -11.37 16.12 31.76
CA TRP A 160 -12.07 17.20 32.41
C TRP A 160 -13.37 16.69 33.04
N ASP A 161 -13.52 16.88 34.35
CA ASP A 161 -14.71 16.46 35.12
C ASP A 161 -15.79 17.54 35.26
N GLY A 162 -15.61 18.68 34.59
CA GLY A 162 -16.44 19.89 34.72
C GLY A 162 -15.89 20.90 35.71
N ARG A 163 -14.92 20.52 36.55
CA ARG A 163 -14.31 21.39 37.59
C ARG A 163 -12.78 21.31 37.60
N ARG A 164 -12.22 20.15 37.36
CA ARG A 164 -10.79 19.87 37.52
C ARG A 164 -10.28 19.06 36.30
N ALA A 165 -9.02 19.27 36.00
CA ALA A 165 -8.29 18.42 35.11
C ALA A 165 -7.65 17.27 35.89
N GLU A 166 -7.96 16.04 35.51
CA GLU A 166 -7.42 14.82 36.09
C GLU A 166 -6.67 14.03 35.05
N LEU A 167 -5.54 13.43 35.43
CA LEU A 167 -4.80 12.52 34.58
C LEU A 167 -5.41 11.12 34.71
N ALA A 168 -6.20 10.72 33.73
CA ALA A 168 -6.83 9.41 33.71
C ALA A 168 -5.90 8.39 33.03
N PRO A 169 -5.62 7.24 33.63
CA PRO A 169 -4.88 6.17 32.99
C PRO A 169 -5.72 5.62 31.85
N ALA A 170 -5.07 5.33 30.72
CA ALA A 170 -5.72 4.78 29.52
C ALA A 170 -4.74 3.93 28.74
N THR A 171 -5.23 2.85 28.15
CA THR A 171 -4.45 2.06 27.22
C THR A 171 -4.46 2.76 25.86
N LEU A 172 -3.29 3.14 25.38
CA LEU A 172 -3.11 3.88 24.15
C LEU A 172 -2.53 2.96 23.08
N LYS A 173 -3.29 2.74 22.00
CA LYS A 173 -2.85 1.97 20.83
C LYS A 173 -2.69 2.93 19.63
N PRO A 174 -1.47 3.25 19.17
CA PRO A 174 -1.29 4.11 18.01
C PRO A 174 -1.92 3.50 16.77
N VAL A 175 -2.59 4.33 15.96
CA VAL A 175 -3.13 3.97 14.66
C VAL A 175 -2.65 5.01 13.65
N GLY A 176 -1.64 4.63 12.86
CA GLY A 176 -0.92 5.57 12.03
C GLY A 176 -0.21 6.67 12.85
N GLU A 177 0.10 7.78 12.19
CA GLU A 177 0.85 8.87 12.82
C GLU A 177 -0.02 9.86 13.62
N ARG A 178 -1.30 9.97 13.29
CA ARG A 178 -2.17 11.06 13.76
C ARG A 178 -3.21 10.65 14.81
N TRP A 179 -3.51 9.37 14.92
CA TRP A 179 -4.58 8.88 15.76
C TRP A 179 -4.10 7.85 16.78
N VAL A 180 -4.77 7.83 17.92
CA VAL A 180 -4.54 6.83 18.97
C VAL A 180 -5.91 6.30 19.42
N LEU A 181 -6.06 4.98 19.40
CA LEU A 181 -7.19 4.33 20.06
C LEU A 181 -6.99 4.38 21.57
N VAL A 182 -8.06 4.64 22.28
CA VAL A 182 -8.06 4.78 23.73
C VAL A 182 -9.03 3.78 24.34
N GLU A 183 -8.51 2.91 25.17
CA GLU A 183 -9.31 2.00 26.00
C GLU A 183 -9.30 2.49 27.45
N GLY A 184 -10.43 2.34 28.14
CA GLY A 184 -10.58 2.76 29.55
C GLY A 184 -11.22 4.14 29.73
N LEU A 185 -11.74 4.75 28.67
CA LEU A 185 -12.57 5.96 28.73
C LEU A 185 -13.99 5.68 28.26
N GLU A 186 -14.93 6.44 28.79
CA GLU A 186 -16.32 6.42 28.33
C GLU A 186 -16.54 7.41 27.19
N ALA A 187 -17.45 7.07 26.28
CA ALA A 187 -17.86 7.98 25.22
C ALA A 187 -18.48 9.26 25.80
N GLY A 188 -18.11 10.42 25.26
CA GLY A 188 -18.55 11.72 25.79
C GLY A 188 -17.64 12.33 26.84
N THR A 189 -16.56 11.62 27.26
CA THR A 189 -15.55 12.19 28.16
C THR A 189 -14.84 13.38 27.49
N VAL A 190 -14.80 14.53 28.15
CA VAL A 190 -14.06 15.70 27.67
C VAL A 190 -12.58 15.51 27.95
N VAL A 191 -11.77 15.55 26.90
CA VAL A 191 -10.32 15.39 26.97
C VAL A 191 -9.63 16.70 26.64
N LEU A 192 -8.59 17.02 27.40
CA LEU A 192 -7.77 18.21 27.18
C LEU A 192 -6.52 17.88 26.38
N ASP A 193 -6.09 18.83 25.56
CA ASP A 193 -4.87 18.72 24.75
C ASP A 193 -3.64 18.54 25.67
N ALA A 194 -2.86 17.48 25.42
CA ALA A 194 -1.68 17.15 26.23
C ALA A 194 -0.55 18.19 26.06
N ASP A 195 -0.41 18.76 24.87
CA ASP A 195 0.61 19.78 24.58
C ASP A 195 0.20 21.14 25.17
N ALA A 196 -1.07 21.49 25.06
CA ALA A 196 -1.62 22.67 25.74
C ALA A 196 -1.53 22.52 27.24
N ALA A 197 -1.77 21.34 27.79
CA ALA A 197 -1.61 21.02 29.21
C ALA A 197 -0.14 21.04 29.67
N ALA A 198 0.80 20.63 28.84
CA ALA A 198 2.24 20.65 29.08
C ALA A 198 2.83 22.05 28.95
N SER A 199 2.36 22.83 27.98
CA SER A 199 2.79 24.23 27.77
C SER A 199 2.28 25.16 28.86
N ALA A 200 1.09 24.95 29.33
CA ALA A 200 0.59 25.60 30.51
C ALA A 200 1.26 24.94 31.76
N ARG A 201 2.49 25.31 32.13
CA ARG A 201 3.21 24.92 33.37
C ARG A 201 2.32 24.88 34.66
N ARG A 202 1.01 24.78 34.51
CA ARG A 202 -0.05 25.07 35.44
C ARG A 202 -1.08 23.93 35.59
N LEU A 203 -1.12 22.92 34.73
CA LEU A 203 -2.04 21.79 34.90
C LEU A 203 -1.37 20.70 35.74
N LYS A 204 -1.47 20.84 37.05
CA LYS A 204 -1.20 19.74 38.01
C LYS A 204 -2.52 18.97 38.22
N PRO A 205 -2.49 17.65 38.44
CA PRO A 205 -3.68 16.89 38.81
C PRO A 205 -4.45 17.59 39.95
N GLY A 206 -5.77 17.68 39.82
CA GLY A 206 -6.62 18.32 40.79
C GLY A 206 -6.75 19.85 40.75
N ARG A 207 -6.10 20.55 39.79
CA ARG A 207 -6.25 22.01 39.67
C ARG A 207 -7.49 22.38 38.85
N ARG A 208 -8.22 23.42 39.31
CA ARG A 208 -9.33 24.00 38.54
C ARG A 208 -8.81 24.71 37.29
N VAL A 209 -9.44 24.42 36.13
CA VAL A 209 -9.18 25.07 34.85
C VAL A 209 -10.52 25.61 34.34
N ALA A 210 -10.50 26.74 33.65
CA ALA A 210 -11.69 27.20 32.95
C ALA A 210 -12.10 26.14 31.90
N GLY A 211 -13.36 25.75 31.92
CA GLY A 211 -13.87 24.76 30.95
C GLY A 211 -13.67 25.25 29.51
N PRO A 212 -13.60 24.31 28.53
CA PRO A 212 -13.58 24.70 27.14
C PRO A 212 -14.81 25.53 26.81
N ALA A 213 -14.60 26.65 26.12
CA ALA A 213 -15.71 27.37 25.54
C ALA A 213 -16.50 26.40 24.64
N ALA A 214 -17.81 26.29 24.85
CA ALA A 214 -18.66 25.45 24.03
C ALA A 214 -18.56 25.96 22.58
N THR A 215 -17.71 25.32 21.80
CA THR A 215 -17.67 25.54 20.34
C THR A 215 -18.86 24.77 19.80
N GLY A 216 -19.96 25.51 19.57
CA GLY A 216 -21.11 24.98 18.88
C GLY A 216 -20.73 24.66 17.45
N GLU A 217 -20.58 23.40 17.12
CA GLU A 217 -20.60 22.94 15.74
C GLU A 217 -22.04 22.62 15.33
N ARG A 218 -22.43 23.32 14.28
CA ARG A 218 -23.55 22.95 13.43
C ARG A 218 -23.04 21.99 12.36
#